data_7a7070ca943032a107cec8de258aac44
#
_entry.id   7a7070ca943032a107cec8de258aac44
#
_cell.length_a   1.000
_cell.length_b   1.000
_cell.length_c   1.000
_cell.angle_alpha   90.00
_cell.angle_beta   90.00
_cell.angle_gamma   90.00
#
_symmetry.space_group_name_H-M   'P 1'
#
loop_
_entity.id
_entity.type
_entity.pdbx_description
1 polymer ?
#
loop_
_entity_poly.entity_id
_entity_poly.type
_entity_poly.pdbx_seq_one_letter_code
_entity_poly.pdbx_strand_id
1 'polypeptide(L)'
;MSPQTKVLFCYISHASGHQRAAEAVMGELRRRQPSVQCEGINSISYSNPVFGKIISKLYIQLLKVAPQVWDYLYDNPYIEKATRDLRDFLSLFNTRRIAAVLQKHRPHCLVCTQAVPVGLLSAMKERGLIKAPLVGIITDFGVHKYWISPHVDLYLVPSTDVRRKMVRLGVSEDRIRVTGIPVDLHFASRGDRRAERMALGLAPHRPTVLVMGGNYGLGPLEEAVHALCRLPLGVQVLVVCGNNRALLLKMNRHFGEDRHVRVFGLTRSVHRLMDAADLLISKPGGLTTSEALAKGLPMVMIDPIPGQEERNAQYLLRHGAAERAETLDELVRVVDQLLSDRGRLDRLRENGGFLARPWAARDAAEAIASLIEEREVRPGRRARGWPVAPSRS
;
A
#
# COMPACT_ATOMS: atom_id res chain seq x y z
N MET A 1 9.46 20.11 -31.61
CA MET A 1 8.72 19.11 -30.82
C MET A 1 9.39 19.07 -29.45
N SER A 2 8.74 19.56 -28.42
CA SER A 2 9.27 19.44 -27.06
C SER A 2 9.39 17.94 -26.73
N PRO A 3 10.49 17.50 -26.12
CA PRO A 3 10.66 16.12 -25.75
C PRO A 3 9.53 15.71 -24.79
N GLN A 4 8.84 14.63 -25.11
CA GLN A 4 7.74 14.12 -24.30
C GLN A 4 8.27 13.70 -22.92
N THR A 5 7.77 14.32 -21.85
CA THR A 5 8.19 14.04 -20.47
C THR A 5 7.90 12.57 -20.12
N LYS A 6 8.92 11.84 -19.63
CA LYS A 6 8.82 10.42 -19.26
C LYS A 6 8.99 10.22 -17.77
N VAL A 7 8.04 9.55 -17.13
CA VAL A 7 8.11 9.20 -15.72
C VAL A 7 8.12 7.67 -15.59
N LEU A 8 9.17 7.14 -14.95
CA LEU A 8 9.35 5.70 -14.78
C LEU A 8 9.04 5.31 -13.34
N PHE A 9 8.05 4.43 -13.17
CA PHE A 9 7.63 3.91 -11.89
C PHE A 9 8.28 2.56 -11.63
N CYS A 10 8.95 2.43 -10.48
CA CYS A 10 9.68 1.24 -10.07
C CYS A 10 9.01 0.60 -8.84
N TYR A 11 8.56 -0.65 -8.98
CA TYR A 11 8.00 -1.46 -7.90
C TYR A 11 8.50 -2.90 -7.97
N ILE A 12 8.21 -3.68 -6.94
CA ILE A 12 8.54 -5.10 -6.87
C ILE A 12 7.23 -5.86 -6.77
N SER A 13 7.13 -6.99 -7.46
CA SER A 13 5.94 -7.83 -7.52
C SER A 13 4.79 -7.26 -8.36
N HIS A 14 4.17 -8.16 -9.11
CA HIS A 14 2.94 -7.88 -9.86
C HIS A 14 1.72 -8.04 -8.94
N ALA A 15 0.67 -7.29 -9.26
CA ALA A 15 -0.62 -7.29 -8.55
C ALA A 15 -0.50 -6.99 -7.04
N SER A 16 0.54 -6.25 -6.61
CA SER A 16 0.73 -5.83 -5.22
C SER A 16 0.09 -4.47 -4.95
N GLY A 17 -0.10 -4.12 -3.66
CA GLY A 17 -0.50 -2.77 -3.25
C GLY A 17 0.43 -1.70 -3.79
N HIS A 18 1.74 -1.96 -3.83
CA HIS A 18 2.74 -1.03 -4.37
C HIS A 18 2.54 -0.75 -5.87
N GLN A 19 2.23 -1.77 -6.67
CA GLN A 19 1.89 -1.58 -8.07
C GLN A 19 0.61 -0.76 -8.24
N ARG A 20 -0.44 -1.07 -7.46
CA ARG A 20 -1.71 -0.32 -7.52
C ARG A 20 -1.54 1.14 -7.12
N ALA A 21 -0.72 1.44 -6.10
CA ALA A 21 -0.37 2.80 -5.72
C ALA A 21 0.37 3.53 -6.86
N ALA A 22 1.32 2.86 -7.53
CA ALA A 22 1.99 3.40 -8.71
C ALA A 22 1.00 3.66 -9.86
N GLU A 23 0.11 2.70 -10.16
CA GLU A 23 -0.92 2.81 -11.21
C GLU A 23 -1.89 3.95 -10.95
N ALA A 24 -2.30 4.19 -9.70
CA ALA A 24 -3.16 5.30 -9.33
C ALA A 24 -2.49 6.66 -9.65
N VAL A 25 -1.21 6.82 -9.31
CA VAL A 25 -0.47 8.04 -9.63
C VAL A 25 -0.23 8.19 -11.14
N MET A 26 0.10 7.09 -11.84
CA MET A 26 0.25 7.10 -13.30
C MET A 26 -1.05 7.52 -13.99
N GLY A 27 -2.19 7.04 -13.51
CA GLY A 27 -3.51 7.44 -14.01
C GLY A 27 -3.75 8.94 -13.89
N GLU A 28 -3.43 9.51 -12.72
CA GLU A 28 -3.58 10.94 -12.48
C GLU A 28 -2.61 11.81 -13.28
N LEU A 29 -1.36 11.40 -13.42
CA LEU A 29 -0.39 12.10 -14.27
C LEU A 29 -0.88 12.17 -15.73
N ARG A 30 -1.32 11.05 -16.30
CA ARG A 30 -1.84 10.99 -17.67
C ARG A 30 -3.11 11.81 -17.86
N ARG A 31 -4.00 11.83 -16.87
CA ARG A 31 -5.23 12.60 -16.91
C ARG A 31 -4.98 14.10 -16.90
N ARG A 32 -4.01 14.56 -16.10
CA ARG A 32 -3.68 15.98 -15.96
C ARG A 32 -2.76 16.51 -17.07
N GLN A 33 -1.83 15.69 -17.49
CA GLN A 33 -0.84 16.02 -18.51
C GLN A 33 -0.75 14.89 -19.55
N PRO A 34 -1.64 14.88 -20.56
CA PRO A 34 -1.67 13.81 -21.58
C PRO A 34 -0.36 13.63 -22.36
N SER A 35 0.51 14.64 -22.36
CA SER A 35 1.85 14.58 -22.96
C SER A 35 2.86 13.77 -22.14
N VAL A 36 2.57 13.48 -20.88
CA VAL A 36 3.46 12.71 -20.01
C VAL A 36 3.32 11.23 -20.28
N GLN A 37 4.43 10.59 -20.62
CA GLN A 37 4.52 9.14 -20.73
C GLN A 37 4.87 8.54 -19.37
N CYS A 38 3.96 7.73 -18.81
CA CYS A 38 4.21 6.98 -17.59
C CYS A 38 4.38 5.51 -17.92
N GLU A 39 5.44 4.90 -17.40
CA GLU A 39 5.70 3.47 -17.55
C GLU A 39 6.01 2.84 -16.19
N GLY A 40 5.46 1.66 -15.93
CA GLY A 40 5.71 0.90 -14.71
C GLY A 40 6.63 -0.28 -14.98
N ILE A 41 7.69 -0.42 -14.19
CA ILE A 41 8.61 -1.54 -14.28
C ILE A 41 8.65 -2.33 -12.98
N ASN A 42 8.60 -3.66 -13.12
CA ASN A 42 8.92 -4.53 -11.99
C ASN A 42 10.43 -4.66 -11.85
N SER A 43 11.00 -4.04 -10.82
CA SER A 43 12.44 -3.98 -10.61
C SER A 43 13.11 -5.35 -10.43
N ILE A 44 12.36 -6.38 -9.98
CA ILE A 44 12.87 -7.77 -9.89
C ILE A 44 13.01 -8.43 -11.26
N SER A 45 12.17 -8.10 -12.22
CA SER A 45 12.23 -8.69 -13.57
C SER A 45 13.54 -8.36 -14.30
N TYR A 46 14.21 -7.29 -13.87
CA TYR A 46 15.53 -6.87 -14.37
C TYR A 46 16.70 -7.37 -13.51
N SER A 47 16.41 -7.99 -12.36
CA SER A 47 17.38 -8.83 -11.66
C SER A 47 17.34 -10.25 -12.27
N ASN A 48 18.26 -11.13 -11.84
CA ASN A 48 18.25 -12.52 -12.33
C ASN A 48 16.85 -13.16 -12.07
N PRO A 49 16.10 -13.61 -13.12
CA PRO A 49 14.73 -14.10 -12.97
C PRO A 49 14.60 -15.31 -12.03
N VAL A 50 15.66 -16.14 -11.96
CA VAL A 50 15.73 -17.30 -11.05
C VAL A 50 15.83 -16.82 -9.61
N PHE A 51 16.71 -15.84 -9.36
CA PHE A 51 16.94 -15.28 -8.03
C PHE A 51 15.69 -14.51 -7.52
N GLY A 52 15.03 -13.75 -8.39
CA GLY A 52 13.79 -13.06 -8.05
C GLY A 52 12.64 -14.01 -7.66
N LYS A 53 12.51 -15.15 -8.35
CA LYS A 53 11.51 -16.18 -8.02
C LYS A 53 11.84 -16.89 -6.70
N ILE A 54 13.12 -17.17 -6.42
CA ILE A 54 13.57 -17.81 -5.18
C ILE A 54 13.33 -16.87 -3.99
N ILE A 55 13.74 -15.61 -4.08
CA ILE A 55 13.52 -14.62 -3.01
C ILE A 55 12.02 -14.40 -2.75
N SER A 56 11.20 -14.29 -3.79
CA SER A 56 9.75 -14.11 -3.62
C SER A 56 9.10 -15.33 -2.96
N LYS A 57 9.50 -16.55 -3.34
CA LYS A 57 9.01 -17.78 -2.69
C LYS A 57 9.49 -17.87 -1.24
N LEU A 58 10.75 -17.61 -0.99
CA LEU A 58 11.34 -17.64 0.36
C LEU A 58 10.69 -16.60 1.27
N TYR A 59 10.47 -15.39 0.76
CA TYR A 59 9.76 -14.32 1.46
C TYR A 59 8.34 -14.74 1.86
N ILE A 60 7.55 -15.27 0.91
CA ILE A 60 6.18 -15.72 1.18
C ILE A 60 6.17 -16.92 2.14
N GLN A 61 7.13 -17.85 2.02
CA GLN A 61 7.26 -18.97 2.94
C GLN A 61 7.65 -18.50 4.35
N LEU A 62 8.61 -17.58 4.47
CA LEU A 62 9.03 -17.02 5.76
C LEU A 62 7.88 -16.32 6.47
N LEU A 63 7.09 -15.54 5.75
CA LEU A 63 5.88 -14.88 6.29
C LEU A 63 4.81 -15.90 6.77
N LYS A 64 4.73 -17.05 6.12
CA LYS A 64 3.75 -18.11 6.50
C LYS A 64 4.22 -18.97 7.66
N VAL A 65 5.53 -19.29 7.72
CA VAL A 65 6.06 -20.31 8.65
C VAL A 65 6.65 -19.68 9.91
N ALA A 66 7.24 -18.50 9.80
CA ALA A 66 7.92 -17.83 10.91
C ALA A 66 7.81 -16.30 10.84
N PRO A 67 6.60 -15.74 10.97
CA PRO A 67 6.37 -14.30 10.90
C PRO A 67 7.15 -13.52 11.98
N GLN A 68 7.37 -14.09 13.16
CA GLN A 68 8.16 -13.48 14.25
C GLN A 68 9.65 -13.35 13.90
N VAL A 69 10.19 -14.28 13.10
CA VAL A 69 11.57 -14.19 12.59
C VAL A 69 11.69 -13.01 11.62
N TRP A 70 10.65 -12.73 10.84
CA TRP A 70 10.61 -11.57 9.95
C TRP A 70 10.63 -10.25 10.73
N ASP A 71 9.86 -10.14 11.80
CA ASP A 71 9.83 -8.95 12.66
C ASP A 71 11.19 -8.70 13.32
N TYR A 72 11.82 -9.77 13.85
CA TYR A 72 13.17 -9.71 14.42
C TYR A 72 14.21 -9.31 13.37
N LEU A 73 14.14 -9.88 12.15
CA LEU A 73 15.01 -9.52 11.04
C LEU A 73 14.80 -8.08 10.56
N TYR A 74 13.57 -7.60 10.67
CA TYR A 74 13.16 -6.29 10.17
C TYR A 74 13.66 -5.13 11.04
N ASP A 75 13.76 -5.32 12.36
CA ASP A 75 14.14 -4.27 13.32
C ASP A 75 15.53 -4.48 13.97
N ASN A 76 16.26 -5.57 13.65
CA ASN A 76 17.53 -5.88 14.30
C ASN A 76 18.71 -5.09 13.68
N PRO A 77 19.44 -4.28 14.48
CA PRO A 77 20.59 -3.49 14.01
C PRO A 77 21.76 -4.31 13.45
N TYR A 78 21.95 -5.54 13.95
CA TYR A 78 23.03 -6.43 13.47
C TYR A 78 22.75 -6.95 12.07
N ILE A 79 21.47 -7.17 11.75
CA ILE A 79 21.04 -7.59 10.41
C ILE A 79 21.02 -6.39 9.46
N GLU A 80 20.86 -5.18 9.97
CA GLU A 80 21.01 -3.96 9.18
C GLU A 80 22.36 -3.89 8.48
N LYS A 81 23.46 -4.28 9.16
CA LYS A 81 24.81 -4.32 8.57
C LYS A 81 24.91 -5.44 7.53
N ALA A 82 24.49 -6.67 7.86
CA ALA A 82 24.54 -7.81 6.94
C ALA A 82 23.63 -7.61 5.72
N THR A 83 22.45 -7.01 5.90
CA THR A 83 21.55 -6.68 4.78
C THR A 83 22.03 -5.49 3.97
N ARG A 84 22.81 -4.57 4.55
CA ARG A 84 23.49 -3.50 3.82
C ARG A 84 24.57 -4.09 2.89
N ASP A 85 25.43 -4.94 3.41
CA ASP A 85 26.50 -5.59 2.65
C ASP A 85 25.91 -6.48 1.53
N LEU A 86 24.85 -7.24 1.82
CA LEU A 86 24.12 -8.03 0.82
C LEU A 86 23.42 -7.13 -0.22
N ARG A 87 22.83 -6.02 0.18
CA ARG A 87 22.22 -5.04 -0.71
C ARG A 87 23.27 -4.40 -1.62
N ASP A 88 24.43 -4.05 -1.08
CA ASP A 88 25.54 -3.46 -1.83
C ASP A 88 26.13 -4.49 -2.82
N PHE A 89 26.27 -5.74 -2.41
CA PHE A 89 26.63 -6.86 -3.30
C PHE A 89 25.58 -7.07 -4.40
N LEU A 90 24.30 -7.16 -4.07
CA LEU A 90 23.21 -7.31 -5.04
C LEU A 90 23.08 -6.09 -5.96
N SER A 91 23.40 -4.89 -5.48
CA SER A 91 23.39 -3.66 -6.27
C SER A 91 24.45 -3.72 -7.39
N LEU A 92 25.61 -4.31 -7.13
CA LEU A 92 26.68 -4.46 -8.14
C LEU A 92 26.25 -5.32 -9.34
N PHE A 93 25.54 -6.41 -9.10
CA PHE A 93 25.07 -7.31 -10.17
C PHE A 93 23.86 -6.76 -10.95
N ASN A 94 22.98 -5.98 -10.29
CA ASN A 94 21.77 -5.45 -10.91
C ASN A 94 21.99 -4.10 -11.61
N THR A 95 23.05 -3.35 -11.25
CA THR A 95 23.31 -2.00 -11.76
C THR A 95 23.40 -1.95 -13.28
N ARG A 96 24.07 -2.92 -13.93
CA ARG A 96 24.22 -2.94 -15.40
C ARG A 96 22.89 -3.09 -16.13
N ARG A 97 22.02 -3.98 -15.69
CA ARG A 97 20.71 -4.22 -16.33
C ARG A 97 19.76 -3.05 -16.12
N ILE A 98 19.72 -2.52 -14.90
CA ILE A 98 18.90 -1.34 -14.60
C ILE A 98 19.44 -0.12 -15.34
N ALA A 99 20.77 0.06 -15.45
CA ALA A 99 21.37 1.13 -16.25
C ALA A 99 20.95 1.02 -17.73
N ALA A 100 20.91 -0.18 -18.31
CA ALA A 100 20.43 -0.39 -19.68
C ALA A 100 18.95 0.00 -19.83
N VAL A 101 18.11 -0.34 -18.86
CA VAL A 101 16.70 0.09 -18.85
C VAL A 101 16.60 1.61 -18.78
N LEU A 102 17.33 2.24 -17.88
CA LEU A 102 17.33 3.70 -17.74
C LEU A 102 17.86 4.41 -19.00
N GLN A 103 18.89 3.86 -19.64
CA GLN A 103 19.40 4.35 -20.93
C GLN A 103 18.35 4.22 -22.04
N LYS A 104 17.61 3.12 -22.08
CA LYS A 104 16.53 2.90 -23.06
C LYS A 104 15.38 3.88 -22.86
N HIS A 105 14.91 4.04 -21.62
CA HIS A 105 13.71 4.85 -21.33
C HIS A 105 14.02 6.35 -21.17
N ARG A 106 15.25 6.72 -20.77
CA ARG A 106 15.70 8.10 -20.51
C ARG A 106 14.67 8.89 -19.69
N PRO A 107 14.32 8.43 -18.47
CA PRO A 107 13.26 9.06 -17.69
C PRO A 107 13.65 10.45 -17.21
N HIS A 108 12.69 11.36 -17.21
CA HIS A 108 12.80 12.72 -16.62
C HIS A 108 12.55 12.67 -15.11
N CYS A 109 11.89 11.62 -14.60
CA CYS A 109 11.68 11.38 -13.18
C CYS A 109 11.57 9.88 -12.90
N LEU A 110 12.08 9.45 -11.75
CA LEU A 110 11.99 8.10 -11.22
C LEU A 110 11.10 8.10 -9.98
N VAL A 111 10.10 7.23 -9.93
CA VAL A 111 9.17 7.12 -8.82
C VAL A 111 9.18 5.68 -8.30
N CYS A 112 9.43 5.50 -7.01
CA CYS A 112 9.46 4.20 -6.37
C CYS A 112 8.38 4.09 -5.30
N THR A 113 7.63 3.00 -5.31
CA THR A 113 6.62 2.68 -4.29
C THR A 113 7.10 1.63 -3.29
N GLN A 114 8.41 1.29 -3.32
CA GLN A 114 9.06 0.37 -2.37
C GLN A 114 10.47 0.81 -2.03
N ALA A 115 10.94 0.44 -0.83
CA ALA A 115 12.24 0.85 -0.29
C ALA A 115 13.45 0.29 -1.06
N VAL A 116 13.37 -0.96 -1.54
CA VAL A 116 14.49 -1.61 -2.26
C VAL A 116 14.87 -0.88 -3.55
N PRO A 117 13.93 -0.57 -4.47
CA PRO A 117 14.26 0.24 -5.64
C PRO A 117 14.72 1.65 -5.27
N VAL A 118 14.20 2.27 -4.20
CA VAL A 118 14.67 3.57 -3.70
C VAL A 118 16.16 3.51 -3.36
N GLY A 119 16.57 2.54 -2.55
CA GLY A 119 17.96 2.39 -2.13
C GLY A 119 18.89 2.15 -3.32
N LEU A 120 18.49 1.28 -4.24
CA LEU A 120 19.28 0.96 -5.44
C LEU A 120 19.48 2.19 -6.36
N LEU A 121 18.38 2.90 -6.67
CA LEU A 121 18.45 4.09 -7.54
C LEU A 121 19.19 5.25 -6.85
N SER A 122 19.05 5.39 -5.53
CA SER A 122 19.82 6.35 -4.74
C SER A 122 21.34 6.08 -4.83
N ALA A 123 21.77 4.83 -4.69
CA ALA A 123 23.19 4.45 -4.85
C ALA A 123 23.69 4.69 -6.29
N MET A 124 22.85 4.49 -7.32
CA MET A 124 23.21 4.82 -8.70
C MET A 124 23.32 6.34 -8.92
N LYS A 125 22.48 7.14 -8.26
CA LYS A 125 22.61 8.62 -8.28
C LYS A 125 23.89 9.09 -7.63
N GLU A 126 24.29 8.50 -6.50
CA GLU A 126 25.55 8.79 -5.81
C GLU A 126 26.75 8.59 -6.74
N ARG A 127 26.73 7.52 -7.54
CA ARG A 127 27.78 7.20 -8.53
C ARG A 127 27.70 8.05 -9.81
N GLY A 128 26.76 8.99 -9.90
CA GLY A 128 26.57 9.83 -11.08
C GLY A 128 25.96 9.15 -12.29
N LEU A 129 25.47 7.90 -12.14
CA LEU A 129 24.86 7.13 -13.23
C LEU A 129 23.43 7.61 -13.57
N ILE A 130 22.78 8.31 -12.66
CA ILE A 130 21.42 8.85 -12.80
C ILE A 130 21.41 10.32 -12.45
N LYS A 131 20.84 11.15 -13.33
CA LYS A 131 20.63 12.59 -13.10
C LYS A 131 19.18 12.94 -12.80
N ALA A 132 18.24 12.08 -13.22
CA ALA A 132 16.81 12.28 -13.01
C ALA A 132 16.44 12.37 -11.51
N PRO A 133 15.48 13.22 -11.13
CA PRO A 133 14.95 13.24 -9.77
C PRO A 133 14.38 11.89 -9.37
N LEU A 134 14.55 11.53 -8.10
CA LEU A 134 14.10 10.29 -7.50
C LEU A 134 13.05 10.59 -6.43
N VAL A 135 11.87 10.03 -6.59
CA VAL A 135 10.73 10.16 -5.68
C VAL A 135 10.47 8.82 -4.98
N GLY A 136 10.34 8.84 -3.67
CA GLY A 136 9.89 7.69 -2.86
C GLY A 136 8.47 7.90 -2.39
N ILE A 137 7.54 6.98 -2.70
CA ILE A 137 6.16 6.98 -2.20
C ILE A 137 6.04 5.91 -1.12
N ILE A 138 5.84 6.32 0.12
CA ILE A 138 5.68 5.40 1.24
C ILE A 138 4.25 4.91 1.31
N THR A 139 4.07 3.60 1.27
CA THR A 139 2.78 2.93 1.15
C THR A 139 2.31 2.22 2.43
N ASP A 140 2.87 2.60 3.58
CA ASP A 140 2.48 2.13 4.91
C ASP A 140 2.45 3.29 5.90
N PHE A 141 1.58 3.22 6.92
CA PHE A 141 1.49 4.22 8.00
C PHE A 141 2.65 4.14 9.02
N GLY A 142 3.58 3.22 8.81
CA GLY A 142 4.84 3.12 9.50
C GLY A 142 6.03 3.24 8.54
N VAL A 143 7.01 4.09 8.84
CA VAL A 143 8.25 4.17 8.05
C VAL A 143 9.34 3.33 8.69
N HIS A 144 10.08 2.61 7.85
CA HIS A 144 11.27 1.85 8.19
C HIS A 144 12.53 2.58 7.70
N LYS A 145 13.67 2.42 8.39
CA LYS A 145 14.94 3.05 8.02
C LYS A 145 15.39 2.74 6.59
N TYR A 146 15.02 1.57 6.03
CA TYR A 146 15.35 1.20 4.65
C TYR A 146 14.73 2.11 3.57
N TRP A 147 13.71 2.89 3.91
CA TRP A 147 13.18 3.92 3.03
C TRP A 147 14.12 5.13 2.89
N ILE A 148 14.96 5.37 3.91
CA ILE A 148 15.78 6.57 3.99
C ILE A 148 17.04 6.38 3.19
N SER A 149 17.17 7.18 2.14
CA SER A 149 18.31 7.17 1.22
C SER A 149 18.74 8.60 0.88
N PRO A 150 20.07 8.89 0.84
CA PRO A 150 20.57 10.27 0.80
C PRO A 150 20.25 11.01 -0.50
N HIS A 151 20.08 10.32 -1.62
CA HIS A 151 19.87 10.91 -2.94
C HIS A 151 18.42 10.89 -3.44
N VAL A 152 17.45 10.68 -2.54
CA VAL A 152 16.03 10.87 -2.84
C VAL A 152 15.72 12.36 -2.82
N ASP A 153 15.11 12.88 -3.88
CA ASP A 153 14.79 14.30 -4.01
C ASP A 153 13.47 14.63 -3.29
N LEU A 154 12.51 13.71 -3.29
CA LEU A 154 11.20 13.92 -2.66
C LEU A 154 10.65 12.62 -2.09
N TYR A 155 10.13 12.68 -0.87
CA TYR A 155 9.33 11.62 -0.24
C TYR A 155 7.86 12.05 -0.17
N LEU A 156 6.97 11.19 -0.65
CA LEU A 156 5.54 11.32 -0.48
C LEU A 156 5.09 10.35 0.61
N VAL A 157 4.50 10.88 1.66
CA VAL A 157 4.25 10.12 2.89
C VAL A 157 2.76 10.07 3.24
N PRO A 158 2.29 9.00 3.93
CA PRO A 158 0.89 8.78 4.23
C PRO A 158 0.30 9.78 5.25
N SER A 159 1.12 10.23 6.20
CA SER A 159 0.63 11.02 7.32
C SER A 159 1.69 11.96 7.89
N THR A 160 1.24 12.92 8.70
CA THR A 160 2.13 13.81 9.46
C THR A 160 2.98 13.06 10.48
N ASP A 161 2.51 11.93 11.02
CA ASP A 161 3.27 11.10 11.94
C ASP A 161 4.48 10.47 11.25
N VAL A 162 4.30 9.97 10.03
CA VAL A 162 5.39 9.45 9.21
C VAL A 162 6.36 10.58 8.85
N ARG A 163 5.87 11.77 8.46
CA ARG A 163 6.72 12.94 8.22
C ARG A 163 7.59 13.27 9.44
N ARG A 164 6.98 13.41 10.63
CA ARG A 164 7.70 13.69 11.88
C ARG A 164 8.76 12.63 12.19
N LYS A 165 8.42 11.35 11.96
CA LYS A 165 9.38 10.25 12.15
C LYS A 165 10.55 10.34 11.19
N MET A 166 10.32 10.64 9.90
CA MET A 166 11.38 10.80 8.91
C MET A 166 12.30 11.97 9.21
N VAL A 167 11.75 13.11 9.66
CA VAL A 167 12.54 14.25 10.10
C VAL A 167 13.44 13.87 11.29
N ARG A 168 12.92 13.14 12.28
CA ARG A 168 13.73 12.61 13.40
C ARG A 168 14.81 11.63 12.97
N LEU A 169 14.62 10.95 11.85
CA LEU A 169 15.61 10.06 11.24
C LEU A 169 16.58 10.81 10.30
N GLY A 170 16.51 12.16 10.26
CA GLY A 170 17.45 13.02 9.57
C GLY A 170 17.06 13.43 8.15
N VAL A 171 15.88 13.06 7.64
CA VAL A 171 15.40 13.54 6.35
C VAL A 171 14.99 15.01 6.46
N SER A 172 15.51 15.86 5.57
CA SER A 172 15.16 17.28 5.53
C SER A 172 13.66 17.46 5.22
N GLU A 173 13.00 18.36 5.95
CA GLU A 173 11.55 18.54 5.88
C GLU A 173 11.06 19.00 4.52
N ASP A 174 11.86 19.82 3.82
CA ASP A 174 11.60 20.30 2.47
C ASP A 174 11.53 19.18 1.40
N ARG A 175 12.07 18.00 1.73
CA ARG A 175 12.00 16.80 0.89
C ARG A 175 10.84 15.87 1.23
N ILE A 176 9.93 16.27 2.13
CA ILE A 176 8.82 15.42 2.55
C ILE A 176 7.50 16.14 2.31
N ARG A 177 6.59 15.53 1.53
CA ARG A 177 5.21 15.99 1.38
C ARG A 177 4.22 14.95 1.89
N VAL A 178 3.24 15.37 2.66
CA VAL A 178 2.16 14.52 3.13
C VAL A 178 1.06 14.51 2.08
N THR A 179 0.94 13.41 1.35
CA THR A 179 -0.07 13.22 0.29
C THR A 179 -1.11 12.18 0.65
N GLY A 180 -0.79 11.26 1.55
CA GLY A 180 -1.53 10.02 1.73
C GLY A 180 -0.92 8.88 0.91
N ILE A 181 -1.43 7.66 1.10
CA ILE A 181 -1.11 6.51 0.24
C ILE A 181 -1.99 6.61 -1.01
N PRO A 182 -1.41 6.64 -2.22
CA PRO A 182 -2.19 6.76 -3.44
C PRO A 182 -3.15 5.59 -3.64
N VAL A 183 -4.42 5.90 -3.77
CA VAL A 183 -5.50 4.97 -4.11
C VAL A 183 -6.16 5.41 -5.42
N ASP A 184 -6.82 4.48 -6.10
CA ASP A 184 -7.56 4.79 -7.33
C ASP A 184 -8.65 5.83 -7.06
N LEU A 185 -8.89 6.73 -8.02
CA LEU A 185 -9.87 7.83 -7.89
C LEU A 185 -11.30 7.36 -7.61
N HIS A 186 -11.65 6.13 -7.98
CA HIS A 186 -12.96 5.56 -7.67
C HIS A 186 -13.21 5.46 -6.14
N PHE A 187 -12.15 5.50 -5.33
CA PHE A 187 -12.29 5.55 -3.87
C PHE A 187 -12.54 6.98 -3.34
N ALA A 188 -12.30 8.01 -4.14
CA ALA A 188 -12.52 9.40 -3.72
C ALA A 188 -14.01 9.81 -3.71
N SER A 189 -14.86 9.09 -4.41
CA SER A 189 -16.32 9.28 -4.40
C SER A 189 -17.00 8.17 -3.61
N ARG A 190 -18.13 8.48 -2.99
CA ARG A 190 -18.98 7.48 -2.32
C ARG A 190 -20.19 7.18 -3.19
N GLY A 191 -20.45 5.91 -3.41
CA GLY A 191 -21.68 5.42 -4.06
C GLY A 191 -22.89 5.38 -3.11
N ASP A 192 -24.07 5.20 -3.66
CA ASP A 192 -25.27 4.92 -2.89
C ASP A 192 -25.24 3.47 -2.38
N ARG A 193 -25.15 3.31 -1.07
CA ARG A 193 -25.05 2.01 -0.41
C ARG A 193 -26.19 1.06 -0.75
N ARG A 194 -27.42 1.58 -0.82
CA ARG A 194 -28.61 0.77 -1.11
C ARG A 194 -28.61 0.33 -2.57
N ALA A 195 -28.28 1.23 -3.48
CA ALA A 195 -28.18 0.92 -4.90
C ALA A 195 -27.08 -0.12 -5.17
N GLU A 196 -25.90 0.01 -4.51
CA GLU A 196 -24.82 -0.97 -4.65
C GLU A 196 -25.22 -2.35 -4.09
N ARG A 197 -25.92 -2.42 -2.95
CA ARG A 197 -26.47 -3.68 -2.43
C ARG A 197 -27.45 -4.32 -3.41
N MET A 198 -28.41 -3.57 -3.93
CA MET A 198 -29.36 -4.08 -4.92
C MET A 198 -28.65 -4.59 -6.17
N ALA A 199 -27.66 -3.87 -6.69
CA ALA A 199 -26.87 -4.29 -7.83
C ALA A 199 -26.08 -5.60 -7.59
N LEU A 200 -25.77 -5.91 -6.33
CA LEU A 200 -25.13 -7.15 -5.91
C LEU A 200 -26.14 -8.26 -5.56
N GLY A 201 -27.45 -8.02 -5.73
CA GLY A 201 -28.51 -8.94 -5.37
C GLY A 201 -28.64 -9.15 -3.84
N LEU A 202 -28.31 -8.11 -3.06
CA LEU A 202 -28.41 -8.09 -1.60
C LEU A 202 -29.61 -7.24 -1.15
N ALA A 203 -30.11 -7.52 0.04
CA ALA A 203 -31.19 -6.73 0.65
C ALA A 203 -30.66 -5.33 1.04
N PRO A 204 -31.32 -4.23 0.62
CA PRO A 204 -30.78 -2.86 0.75
C PRO A 204 -30.64 -2.37 2.19
N HIS A 205 -31.41 -2.94 3.13
CA HIS A 205 -31.48 -2.47 4.52
C HIS A 205 -30.77 -3.40 5.53
N ARG A 206 -30.28 -4.56 5.09
CA ARG A 206 -29.57 -5.48 5.99
C ARG A 206 -28.13 -5.06 6.21
N PRO A 207 -27.59 -5.22 7.43
CA PRO A 207 -26.18 -5.01 7.70
C PRO A 207 -25.32 -5.84 6.75
N THR A 208 -24.30 -5.22 6.16
CA THR A 208 -23.43 -5.85 5.16
C THR A 208 -21.98 -5.70 5.58
N VAL A 209 -21.28 -6.82 5.71
CA VAL A 209 -19.86 -6.88 6.07
C VAL A 209 -19.05 -7.30 4.87
N LEU A 210 -18.00 -6.56 4.56
CA LEU A 210 -17.01 -6.91 3.55
C LEU A 210 -15.83 -7.61 4.23
N VAL A 211 -15.47 -8.81 3.78
CA VAL A 211 -14.34 -9.59 4.28
C VAL A 211 -13.28 -9.69 3.19
N MET A 212 -12.04 -9.25 3.49
CA MET A 212 -10.95 -9.24 2.51
C MET A 212 -9.65 -9.76 3.11
N GLY A 213 -8.96 -10.68 2.40
CA GLY A 213 -7.63 -11.19 2.75
C GLY A 213 -6.48 -10.56 1.95
N GLY A 214 -6.69 -9.37 1.40
CA GLY A 214 -5.74 -8.73 0.48
C GLY A 214 -5.60 -9.47 -0.84
N ASN A 215 -4.52 -9.19 -1.58
CA ASN A 215 -4.31 -9.76 -2.91
C ASN A 215 -4.18 -11.31 -2.91
N TYR A 216 -3.68 -11.89 -1.85
CA TYR A 216 -3.44 -13.34 -1.73
C TYR A 216 -4.51 -14.08 -0.94
N GLY A 217 -5.59 -13.41 -0.51
CA GLY A 217 -6.66 -14.02 0.27
C GLY A 217 -6.13 -14.71 1.53
N LEU A 218 -5.28 -14.01 2.30
CA LEU A 218 -4.66 -14.51 3.52
C LEU A 218 -5.56 -14.22 4.73
N GLY A 219 -5.44 -15.07 5.75
CA GLY A 219 -6.20 -14.99 6.99
C GLY A 219 -7.35 -16.00 7.04
N PRO A 220 -8.08 -16.09 8.16
CA PRO A 220 -9.15 -17.04 8.40
C PRO A 220 -10.48 -16.56 7.78
N LEU A 221 -10.49 -16.33 6.43
CA LEU A 221 -11.65 -15.73 5.76
C LEU A 221 -12.88 -16.62 5.81
N GLU A 222 -12.69 -17.94 5.63
CA GLU A 222 -13.80 -18.88 5.61
C GLU A 222 -14.44 -18.99 6.98
N GLU A 223 -13.61 -19.17 8.00
CA GLU A 223 -14.03 -19.24 9.39
C GLU A 223 -14.76 -17.95 9.81
N ALA A 224 -14.24 -16.82 9.39
CA ALA A 224 -14.88 -15.52 9.63
C ALA A 224 -16.27 -15.43 8.96
N VAL A 225 -16.39 -15.86 7.70
CA VAL A 225 -17.70 -15.85 7.00
C VAL A 225 -18.68 -16.82 7.67
N HIS A 226 -18.26 -18.03 8.03
CA HIS A 226 -19.11 -18.97 8.78
C HIS A 226 -19.60 -18.40 10.10
N ALA A 227 -18.72 -17.72 10.83
CA ALA A 227 -19.06 -17.11 12.11
C ALA A 227 -20.05 -15.94 11.95
N LEU A 228 -19.83 -15.08 10.94
CA LEU A 228 -20.71 -13.95 10.62
C LEU A 228 -22.12 -14.38 10.20
N CYS A 229 -22.25 -15.45 9.41
CA CYS A 229 -23.53 -15.98 8.98
C CYS A 229 -24.40 -16.50 10.15
N ARG A 230 -23.81 -16.76 11.32
CA ARG A 230 -24.54 -17.20 12.52
C ARG A 230 -25.00 -16.06 13.42
N LEU A 231 -24.62 -14.83 13.11
CA LEU A 231 -25.06 -13.66 13.89
C LEU A 231 -26.57 -13.47 13.82
N PRO A 232 -27.25 -13.28 14.96
CA PRO A 232 -28.70 -13.06 15.01
C PRO A 232 -29.19 -11.85 14.19
N LEU A 233 -28.33 -10.89 13.95
CA LEU A 233 -28.57 -9.69 13.14
C LEU A 233 -28.88 -9.97 11.67
N GLY A 234 -28.71 -11.19 11.19
CA GLY A 234 -28.94 -11.56 9.80
C GLY A 234 -28.03 -10.81 8.83
N VAL A 235 -26.76 -10.78 9.13
CA VAL A 235 -25.71 -10.06 8.35
C VAL A 235 -25.60 -10.63 6.95
N GLN A 236 -25.39 -9.74 5.96
CA GLN A 236 -24.96 -10.12 4.62
C GLN A 236 -23.44 -10.00 4.51
N VAL A 237 -22.82 -10.90 3.76
CA VAL A 237 -21.36 -10.96 3.65
C VAL A 237 -20.92 -10.85 2.19
N LEU A 238 -20.01 -9.91 1.94
CA LEU A 238 -19.23 -9.84 0.71
C LEU A 238 -17.84 -10.36 1.03
N VAL A 239 -17.35 -11.36 0.31
CA VAL A 239 -16.00 -11.90 0.55
C VAL A 239 -15.14 -11.84 -0.70
N VAL A 240 -13.93 -11.27 -0.58
CA VAL A 240 -12.96 -11.14 -1.67
C VAL A 240 -11.75 -12.04 -1.40
N CYS A 241 -11.63 -13.11 -2.19
CA CYS A 241 -10.56 -14.10 -2.10
C CYS A 241 -9.26 -13.68 -2.82
N GLY A 242 -9.27 -12.57 -3.56
CA GLY A 242 -8.12 -12.11 -4.35
C GLY A 242 -7.66 -13.14 -5.37
N ASN A 243 -6.36 -13.33 -5.49
CA ASN A 243 -5.74 -14.32 -6.38
C ASN A 243 -5.73 -15.75 -5.81
N ASN A 244 -6.33 -16.00 -4.65
CA ASN A 244 -6.39 -17.32 -4.03
C ASN A 244 -7.49 -18.16 -4.68
N ARG A 245 -7.16 -18.82 -5.80
CA ARG A 245 -8.12 -19.65 -6.53
C ARG A 245 -8.64 -20.84 -5.71
N ALA A 246 -7.80 -21.44 -4.86
CA ALA A 246 -8.21 -22.54 -3.99
C ALA A 246 -9.26 -22.08 -2.98
N LEU A 247 -9.03 -20.93 -2.34
CA LEU A 247 -10.00 -20.32 -1.43
C LEU A 247 -11.31 -19.96 -2.15
N LEU A 248 -11.21 -19.35 -3.35
CA LEU A 248 -12.39 -19.00 -4.17
C LEU A 248 -13.27 -20.23 -4.45
N LEU A 249 -12.66 -21.33 -4.87
CA LEU A 249 -13.40 -22.58 -5.14
C LEU A 249 -14.01 -23.17 -3.85
N LYS A 250 -13.31 -23.10 -2.73
CA LYS A 250 -13.79 -23.56 -1.43
C LYS A 250 -14.97 -22.74 -0.94
N MET A 251 -14.86 -21.40 -1.03
CA MET A 251 -15.91 -20.46 -0.65
C MET A 251 -17.17 -20.63 -1.52
N ASN A 252 -17.02 -20.80 -2.83
CA ASN A 252 -18.16 -21.05 -3.72
C ASN A 252 -18.85 -22.39 -3.43
N ARG A 253 -18.11 -23.40 -3.02
CA ARG A 253 -18.69 -24.71 -2.64
C ARG A 253 -19.55 -24.59 -1.37
N HIS A 254 -19.11 -23.79 -0.39
CA HIS A 254 -19.82 -23.67 0.89
C HIS A 254 -20.92 -22.61 0.87
N PHE A 255 -20.74 -21.54 0.10
CA PHE A 255 -21.60 -20.35 0.14
C PHE A 255 -22.17 -19.94 -1.22
N GLY A 256 -21.88 -20.68 -2.30
CA GLY A 256 -22.29 -20.28 -3.66
C GLY A 256 -23.82 -20.17 -3.85
N GLU A 257 -24.58 -20.95 -3.10
CA GLU A 257 -26.06 -20.93 -3.10
C GLU A 257 -26.66 -20.08 -1.97
N ASP A 258 -25.83 -19.55 -1.06
CA ASP A 258 -26.33 -18.72 0.03
C ASP A 258 -26.69 -17.32 -0.50
N ARG A 259 -27.98 -16.96 -0.36
CA ARG A 259 -28.49 -15.65 -0.80
C ARG A 259 -27.93 -14.47 -0.01
N HIS A 260 -27.29 -14.70 1.13
CA HIS A 260 -26.72 -13.67 2.00
C HIS A 260 -25.22 -13.50 1.81
N VAL A 261 -24.56 -14.39 1.07
CA VAL A 261 -23.11 -14.34 0.81
C VAL A 261 -22.84 -14.09 -0.67
N ARG A 262 -21.90 -13.22 -0.97
CA ARG A 262 -21.38 -13.03 -2.33
C ARG A 262 -19.88 -13.22 -2.33
N VAL A 263 -19.42 -14.16 -3.14
CA VAL A 263 -18.02 -14.57 -3.22
C VAL A 263 -17.38 -13.99 -4.47
N PHE A 264 -16.25 -13.32 -4.30
CA PHE A 264 -15.48 -12.70 -5.37
C PHE A 264 -14.05 -13.22 -5.38
N GLY A 265 -13.51 -13.47 -6.56
CA GLY A 265 -12.07 -13.61 -6.77
C GLY A 265 -11.37 -12.24 -6.81
N LEU A 266 -10.30 -12.13 -7.59
CA LEU A 266 -9.68 -10.83 -7.86
C LEU A 266 -10.64 -9.92 -8.63
N THR A 267 -10.95 -8.77 -8.08
CA THR A 267 -11.88 -7.81 -8.69
C THR A 267 -11.29 -6.40 -8.73
N ARG A 268 -11.65 -5.62 -9.72
CA ARG A 268 -11.36 -4.18 -9.82
C ARG A 268 -12.44 -3.31 -9.19
N SER A 269 -13.58 -3.90 -8.81
CA SER A 269 -14.74 -3.18 -8.27
C SER A 269 -14.76 -3.12 -6.75
N VAL A 270 -13.61 -3.23 -6.07
CA VAL A 270 -13.52 -3.17 -4.60
C VAL A 270 -14.15 -1.90 -4.05
N HIS A 271 -14.01 -0.76 -4.74
CA HIS A 271 -14.64 0.51 -4.35
C HIS A 271 -16.18 0.41 -4.24
N ARG A 272 -16.84 -0.35 -5.13
CA ARG A 272 -18.30 -0.58 -5.08
C ARG A 272 -18.67 -1.53 -3.94
N LEU A 273 -17.86 -2.57 -3.69
CA LEU A 273 -18.07 -3.48 -2.56
C LEU A 273 -17.93 -2.73 -1.22
N MET A 274 -16.99 -1.80 -1.13
CA MET A 274 -16.84 -0.93 0.03
C MET A 274 -18.02 0.05 0.18
N ASP A 275 -18.57 0.58 -0.91
CA ASP A 275 -19.78 1.41 -0.88
C ASP A 275 -21.01 0.62 -0.39
N ALA A 276 -21.13 -0.67 -0.74
CA ALA A 276 -22.20 -1.55 -0.27
C ALA A 276 -22.09 -1.93 1.20
N ALA A 277 -20.89 -1.93 1.79
CA ALA A 277 -20.61 -2.42 3.13
C ALA A 277 -20.87 -1.37 4.22
N ASP A 278 -21.18 -1.85 5.43
CA ASP A 278 -21.21 -1.04 6.67
C ASP A 278 -19.89 -1.16 7.44
N LEU A 279 -19.20 -2.30 7.29
CA LEU A 279 -18.00 -2.66 8.02
C LEU A 279 -17.06 -3.46 7.14
N LEU A 280 -15.77 -3.22 7.25
CA LEU A 280 -14.70 -4.01 6.62
C LEU A 280 -14.02 -4.89 7.67
N ILE A 281 -13.85 -6.17 7.36
CA ILE A 281 -12.95 -7.07 8.08
C ILE A 281 -11.77 -7.35 7.15
N SER A 282 -10.57 -6.98 7.57
CA SER A 282 -9.37 -7.22 6.75
C SER A 282 -8.10 -7.12 7.58
N LYS A 283 -7.00 -7.59 7.01
CA LYS A 283 -5.66 -7.24 7.47
C LYS A 283 -5.39 -5.74 7.23
N PRO A 284 -4.67 -5.05 8.13
CA PRO A 284 -4.40 -3.63 8.02
C PRO A 284 -3.27 -3.30 7.02
N GLY A 285 -3.36 -3.81 5.78
CA GLY A 285 -2.44 -3.45 4.71
C GLY A 285 -2.61 -1.98 4.31
N GLY A 286 -1.51 -1.29 4.02
CA GLY A 286 -1.51 0.16 3.80
C GLY A 286 -2.52 0.62 2.74
N LEU A 287 -2.58 -0.08 1.59
CA LEU A 287 -3.52 0.27 0.52
C LEU A 287 -4.98 0.02 0.92
N THR A 288 -5.32 -1.19 1.41
CA THR A 288 -6.68 -1.53 1.84
C THR A 288 -7.18 -0.58 2.94
N THR A 289 -6.32 -0.26 3.91
CA THR A 289 -6.61 0.74 4.94
C THR A 289 -6.92 2.10 4.34
N SER A 290 -6.11 2.58 3.38
CA SER A 290 -6.32 3.88 2.74
C SER A 290 -7.58 3.91 1.88
N GLU A 291 -7.91 2.81 1.21
CA GLU A 291 -9.16 2.62 0.46
C GLU A 291 -10.37 2.70 1.40
N ALA A 292 -10.34 1.98 2.53
CA ALA A 292 -11.40 2.00 3.53
C ALA A 292 -11.59 3.39 4.16
N LEU A 293 -10.49 4.06 4.54
CA LEU A 293 -10.51 5.43 5.06
C LEU A 293 -11.11 6.40 4.03
N ALA A 294 -10.72 6.32 2.77
CA ALA A 294 -11.24 7.17 1.70
C ALA A 294 -12.76 6.98 1.50
N LYS A 295 -13.24 5.74 1.61
CA LYS A 295 -14.68 5.40 1.57
C LYS A 295 -15.43 5.73 2.87
N GLY A 296 -14.72 6.07 3.95
CA GLY A 296 -15.30 6.23 5.28
C GLY A 296 -15.93 4.94 5.79
N LEU A 297 -15.33 3.81 5.45
CA LEU A 297 -15.77 2.49 5.86
C LEU A 297 -15.04 2.06 7.14
N PRO A 298 -15.72 1.90 8.29
CA PRO A 298 -15.11 1.39 9.51
C PRO A 298 -14.48 0.02 9.31
N MET A 299 -13.41 -0.27 10.05
CA MET A 299 -12.62 -1.48 9.88
C MET A 299 -12.42 -2.22 11.20
N VAL A 300 -12.61 -3.54 11.18
CA VAL A 300 -12.11 -4.47 12.19
C VAL A 300 -10.90 -5.20 11.61
N MET A 301 -9.78 -5.07 12.28
CA MET A 301 -8.53 -5.67 11.85
C MET A 301 -8.38 -7.07 12.42
N ILE A 302 -7.93 -7.99 11.58
CA ILE A 302 -7.63 -9.38 11.96
C ILE A 302 -6.24 -9.76 11.47
N ASP A 303 -5.56 -10.63 12.20
CA ASP A 303 -4.34 -11.32 11.78
C ASP A 303 -3.32 -10.43 11.04
N PRO A 304 -2.88 -9.29 11.65
CA PRO A 304 -1.89 -8.44 11.02
C PRO A 304 -0.56 -9.17 10.85
N ILE A 305 0.08 -9.00 9.69
CA ILE A 305 1.43 -9.50 9.48
C ILE A 305 2.39 -8.69 10.36
N PRO A 306 3.25 -9.33 11.17
CA PRO A 306 4.25 -8.64 11.98
C PRO A 306 5.10 -7.66 11.15
N GLY A 307 5.49 -6.56 11.77
CA GLY A 307 6.27 -5.49 11.14
C GLY A 307 5.39 -4.41 10.53
N GLN A 308 5.10 -4.44 9.23
CA GLN A 308 4.43 -3.34 8.53
C GLN A 308 2.95 -3.24 8.88
N GLU A 309 2.21 -4.36 8.81
CA GLU A 309 0.77 -4.34 9.08
C GLU A 309 0.49 -4.09 10.57
N GLU A 310 1.33 -4.58 11.47
CA GLU A 310 1.23 -4.26 12.89
C GLU A 310 1.37 -2.76 13.16
N ARG A 311 2.30 -2.08 12.47
CA ARG A 311 2.44 -0.61 12.59
C ARG A 311 1.25 0.13 12.01
N ASN A 312 0.67 -0.37 10.92
CA ASN A 312 -0.56 0.18 10.36
C ASN A 312 -1.72 0.00 11.34
N ALA A 313 -1.83 -1.19 11.98
CA ALA A 313 -2.84 -1.45 13.01
C ALA A 313 -2.71 -0.49 14.19
N GLN A 314 -1.50 -0.36 14.75
CA GLN A 314 -1.24 0.57 15.86
C GLN A 314 -1.53 2.03 15.51
N TYR A 315 -1.28 2.44 14.25
CA TYR A 315 -1.63 3.77 13.78
C TYR A 315 -3.15 3.99 13.85
N LEU A 316 -3.95 3.07 13.32
CA LEU A 316 -5.40 3.16 13.32
C LEU A 316 -5.99 3.11 14.74
N LEU A 317 -5.49 2.20 15.59
CA LEU A 317 -5.94 2.05 16.98
C LEU A 317 -5.68 3.33 17.79
N ARG A 318 -4.50 3.92 17.68
CA ARG A 318 -4.15 5.17 18.39
C ARG A 318 -5.03 6.35 18.01
N HIS A 319 -5.58 6.33 16.78
CA HIS A 319 -6.50 7.36 16.31
C HIS A 319 -7.97 6.98 16.48
N GLY A 320 -8.28 5.82 17.08
CA GLY A 320 -9.65 5.34 17.25
C GLY A 320 -10.41 5.15 15.92
N ALA A 321 -9.68 4.85 14.83
CA ALA A 321 -10.23 4.74 13.47
C ALA A 321 -10.52 3.30 13.05
N ALA A 322 -10.15 2.32 13.85
CA ALA A 322 -10.44 0.91 13.65
C ALA A 322 -10.48 0.16 14.97
N GLU A 323 -11.02 -1.04 14.96
CA GLU A 323 -10.92 -2.00 16.05
C GLU A 323 -10.10 -3.22 15.62
N ARG A 324 -9.66 -4.01 16.58
CA ARG A 324 -8.87 -5.22 16.37
C ARG A 324 -9.54 -6.40 17.06
N ALA A 325 -9.47 -7.56 16.43
CA ALA A 325 -9.84 -8.84 17.02
C ALA A 325 -8.68 -9.82 16.89
N GLU A 326 -8.32 -10.48 17.99
CA GLU A 326 -7.22 -11.45 18.05
C GLU A 326 -7.70 -12.88 17.79
N THR A 327 -8.98 -13.14 18.02
CA THR A 327 -9.60 -14.46 17.83
C THR A 327 -10.91 -14.32 17.02
N LEU A 328 -11.39 -15.44 16.49
CA LEU A 328 -12.68 -15.47 15.79
C LEU A 328 -13.86 -15.14 16.71
N ASP A 329 -13.83 -15.60 17.98
CA ASP A 329 -14.89 -15.29 18.95
C ASP A 329 -14.91 -13.80 19.29
N GLU A 330 -13.75 -13.20 19.41
CA GLU A 330 -13.63 -11.75 19.59
C GLU A 330 -14.11 -10.98 18.35
N LEU A 331 -13.77 -11.46 17.15
CA LEU A 331 -14.25 -10.86 15.89
C LEU A 331 -15.79 -10.83 15.85
N VAL A 332 -16.43 -11.94 16.14
CA VAL A 332 -17.89 -12.05 16.16
C VAL A 332 -18.49 -11.07 17.15
N ARG A 333 -17.98 -11.02 18.38
CA ARG A 333 -18.43 -10.11 19.43
C ARG A 333 -18.25 -8.64 19.05
N VAL A 334 -17.09 -8.27 18.51
CA VAL A 334 -16.79 -6.90 18.07
C VAL A 334 -17.72 -6.48 16.91
N VAL A 335 -17.92 -7.36 15.94
CA VAL A 335 -18.81 -7.09 14.79
C VAL A 335 -20.25 -6.93 15.24
N ASP A 336 -20.74 -7.82 16.12
CA ASP A 336 -22.12 -7.74 16.67
C ASP A 336 -22.35 -6.43 17.40
N GLN A 337 -21.42 -6.03 18.27
CA GLN A 337 -21.45 -4.76 19.00
C GLN A 337 -21.44 -3.54 18.07
N LEU A 338 -20.56 -3.52 17.07
CA LEU A 338 -20.44 -2.41 16.13
C LEU A 338 -21.69 -2.26 15.26
N LEU A 339 -22.27 -3.35 14.80
CA LEU A 339 -23.48 -3.30 13.97
C LEU A 339 -24.74 -2.99 14.78
N SER A 340 -24.75 -3.30 16.09
CA SER A 340 -25.85 -2.99 17.02
C SER A 340 -25.76 -1.57 17.59
N ASP A 341 -24.55 -1.01 17.78
CA ASP A 341 -24.32 0.34 18.28
C ASP A 341 -23.88 1.29 17.15
N ARG A 342 -24.86 1.98 16.56
CA ARG A 342 -24.60 2.98 15.51
C ARG A 342 -23.66 4.09 15.97
N GLY A 343 -23.75 4.53 17.21
CA GLY A 343 -22.90 5.59 17.75
C GLY A 343 -21.42 5.19 17.78
N ARG A 344 -21.13 3.92 18.13
CA ARG A 344 -19.76 3.38 18.11
C ARG A 344 -19.23 3.27 16.68
N LEU A 345 -20.06 2.80 15.75
CA LEU A 345 -19.70 2.69 14.34
C LEU A 345 -19.46 4.07 13.70
N ASP A 346 -20.28 5.06 14.04
CA ASP A 346 -20.13 6.43 13.52
C ASP A 346 -18.88 7.11 14.08
N ARG A 347 -18.52 6.88 15.35
CA ARG A 347 -17.25 7.37 15.92
C ARG A 347 -16.03 6.84 15.16
N LEU A 348 -16.02 5.54 14.81
CA LEU A 348 -14.94 4.97 13.98
C LEU A 348 -14.87 5.64 12.61
N ARG A 349 -16.03 5.92 12.01
CA ARG A 349 -16.14 6.59 10.70
C ARG A 349 -15.63 8.03 10.75
N GLU A 350 -16.01 8.79 11.78
CA GLU A 350 -15.58 10.17 11.99
C GLU A 350 -14.06 10.23 12.20
N ASN A 351 -13.52 9.41 13.10
CA ASN A 351 -12.09 9.34 13.37
C ASN A 351 -11.30 8.93 12.12
N GLY A 352 -11.80 7.96 11.35
CA GLY A 352 -11.24 7.58 10.06
C GLY A 352 -11.26 8.73 9.05
N GLY A 353 -12.30 9.56 9.08
CA GLY A 353 -12.44 10.75 8.24
C GLY A 353 -11.30 11.77 8.40
N PHE A 354 -10.79 11.98 9.62
CA PHE A 354 -9.63 12.85 9.86
C PHE A 354 -8.33 12.30 9.25
N LEU A 355 -8.24 10.97 9.12
CA LEU A 355 -7.08 10.30 8.54
C LEU A 355 -7.17 10.13 7.03
N ALA A 356 -8.36 10.21 6.47
CA ALA A 356 -8.64 9.95 5.07
C ALA A 356 -7.90 10.93 4.15
N ARG A 357 -7.34 10.38 3.06
CA ARG A 357 -6.70 11.15 1.98
C ARG A 357 -7.21 10.65 0.62
N PRO A 358 -8.49 10.87 0.29
CA PRO A 358 -9.09 10.30 -0.91
C PRO A 358 -8.44 10.79 -2.21
N TRP A 359 -7.79 11.93 -2.19
CA TRP A 359 -7.12 12.55 -3.33
C TRP A 359 -5.60 12.30 -3.37
N ALA A 360 -5.09 11.34 -2.59
CA ALA A 360 -3.65 11.07 -2.46
C ALA A 360 -2.94 10.83 -3.80
N ALA A 361 -3.57 10.16 -4.75
CA ALA A 361 -3.00 9.93 -6.09
C ALA A 361 -2.85 11.24 -6.87
N ARG A 362 -3.85 12.13 -6.79
CA ARG A 362 -3.82 13.45 -7.39
C ARG A 362 -2.72 14.31 -6.78
N ASP A 363 -2.65 14.37 -5.46
CA ASP A 363 -1.69 15.20 -4.73
C ASP A 363 -0.25 14.69 -4.96
N ALA A 364 -0.07 13.37 -5.09
CA ALA A 364 1.20 12.76 -5.48
C ALA A 364 1.59 13.11 -6.92
N ALA A 365 0.65 13.03 -7.87
CA ALA A 365 0.89 13.38 -9.25
C ALA A 365 1.30 14.85 -9.40
N GLU A 366 0.63 15.76 -8.67
CA GLU A 366 0.94 17.19 -8.64
C GLU A 366 2.34 17.45 -8.08
N ALA A 367 2.70 16.79 -6.97
CA ALA A 367 4.03 16.93 -6.38
C ALA A 367 5.14 16.45 -7.33
N ILE A 368 4.90 15.38 -8.08
CA ILE A 368 5.85 14.87 -9.08
C ILE A 368 5.98 15.83 -10.25
N ALA A 369 4.86 16.36 -10.78
CA ALA A 369 4.86 17.32 -11.87
C ALA A 369 5.63 18.59 -11.49
N SER A 370 5.36 19.18 -10.32
CA SER A 370 6.07 20.35 -9.80
C SER A 370 7.59 20.09 -9.68
N LEU A 371 8.00 18.91 -9.19
CA LEU A 371 9.42 18.56 -9.09
C LEU A 371 10.11 18.50 -10.46
N ILE A 372 9.41 18.00 -11.48
CA ILE A 372 9.94 17.95 -12.86
C ILE A 372 10.10 19.37 -13.41
N GLU A 373 9.07 20.22 -13.29
CA GLU A 373 9.06 21.60 -13.76
C GLU A 373 10.16 22.44 -13.09
N GLU A 374 10.32 22.32 -11.76
CA GLU A 374 11.39 23.01 -11.03
C GLU A 374 12.78 22.65 -11.53
N ARG A 375 12.98 21.40 -11.97
CA ARG A 375 14.25 20.91 -12.51
C ARG A 375 14.51 21.37 -13.93
N GLU A 376 13.48 21.51 -14.75
CA GLU A 376 13.60 22.05 -16.11
C GLU A 376 13.96 23.55 -16.08
N VAL A 377 13.35 24.31 -15.17
CA VAL A 377 13.60 25.75 -15.02
C VAL A 377 14.99 26.04 -14.39
N ARG A 378 15.49 25.15 -13.53
CA ARG A 378 16.77 25.32 -12.81
C ARG A 378 17.68 24.08 -12.97
N PRO A 379 18.23 23.83 -14.16
CA PRO A 379 19.14 22.72 -14.37
C PRO A 379 20.41 22.93 -13.55
N GLY A 380 20.62 22.11 -12.50
CA GLY A 380 21.83 22.14 -11.67
C GLY A 380 21.65 22.40 -10.18
N ARG A 381 20.47 22.73 -9.69
CA ARG A 381 20.22 22.82 -8.25
C ARG A 381 20.19 21.41 -7.64
N ARG A 382 21.35 20.95 -7.14
CA ARG A 382 21.43 19.73 -6.31
C ARG A 382 20.57 19.98 -5.07
N ALA A 383 19.70 19.05 -4.72
CA ALA A 383 19.16 19.00 -3.37
C ALA A 383 20.36 19.05 -2.41
N ARG A 384 20.34 19.96 -1.42
CA ARG A 384 21.46 20.11 -0.47
C ARG A 384 21.79 18.75 0.10
N GLY A 385 23.08 18.37 0.00
CA GLY A 385 23.55 17.07 0.43
C GLY A 385 23.17 16.79 1.88
N TRP A 386 22.96 15.51 2.19
CA TRP A 386 22.81 15.00 3.54
C TRP A 386 24.01 15.47 4.38
N PRO A 387 23.82 16.04 5.58
CA PRO A 387 24.93 16.21 6.50
C PRO A 387 25.47 14.81 6.82
N VAL A 388 26.69 14.53 6.38
CA VAL A 388 27.43 13.32 6.77
C VAL A 388 27.63 13.44 8.27
N ALA A 389 26.98 12.58 9.05
CA ALA A 389 27.27 12.47 10.48
C ALA A 389 28.77 12.18 10.64
N PRO A 390 29.50 12.91 11.51
CA PRO A 390 30.91 12.65 11.72
C PRO A 390 31.09 11.20 12.15
N SER A 391 31.99 10.47 11.48
CA SER A 391 32.45 9.15 11.88
C SER A 391 32.91 9.22 13.33
N ARG A 392 32.19 8.62 14.25
CA ARG A 392 32.72 8.39 15.60
C ARG A 392 33.84 7.39 15.44
N SER A 393 35.05 7.91 15.62
CA SER A 393 36.28 7.16 15.85
C SER A 393 36.17 6.28 17.09
#